data_fa65c49ff49a526ef2ce1115962e933f
#
_entry.id   fa65c49ff49a526ef2ce1115962e933f
#
_cell.length_a   1.000
_cell.length_b   1.000
_cell.length_c   1.000
_cell.angle_alpha   90.00
_cell.angle_beta   90.00
_cell.angle_gamma   90.00
#
_symmetry.space_group_name_H-M   'P 1'
#
loop_
_entity.id
_entity.type
_entity.pdbx_description
1 polymer ?
#
loop_
_entity_poly.entity_id
_entity_poly.type
_entity_poly.pdbx_seq_one_letter_code
_entity_poly.pdbx_strand_id
1 'polypeptide(L)'
;MSGKVGAKVDLYPQSQPPLDTYPSGASRNNSNGTDADVLERFKIREICEGWPTYRDAAEWQNYRSMFHDNAYITTSWTQSTIDDFIESSKEGFKSQKDFMYIMHRMIGQTVDVQGSRAVSKMKVTITCRITVDGIEMDIEADCRFFFLLEKRQGKWGVSMITLLFDKDKIIPVDPNHIFKVPESELEGFPSRYRYLCWMEKKVGRQPKLDLSNHGPDRDILYAKCKDWLEGKEVKPNLTGTDVIDY
;
A
#
# COMPACT_ATOMS: atom_id res chain seq x y z
N MET A 1 -33.02 18.92 -24.54
CA MET A 1 -32.99 18.58 -23.09
C MET A 1 -31.54 18.58 -22.66
N SER A 2 -31.09 19.63 -21.99
CA SER A 2 -29.71 19.68 -21.47
C SER A 2 -29.66 18.79 -20.23
N GLY A 3 -29.06 17.63 -20.37
CA GLY A 3 -28.78 16.80 -19.20
C GLY A 3 -27.89 17.58 -18.26
N LYS A 4 -28.38 17.82 -17.04
CA LYS A 4 -27.53 18.26 -15.93
C LYS A 4 -26.43 17.23 -15.81
N VAL A 5 -25.23 17.60 -16.23
CA VAL A 5 -24.02 16.90 -15.81
C VAL A 5 -24.07 16.92 -14.29
N GLY A 6 -24.30 15.77 -13.67
CA GLY A 6 -24.31 15.67 -12.22
C GLY A 6 -23.06 16.32 -11.69
N ALA A 7 -23.18 17.00 -10.54
CA ALA A 7 -22.03 17.61 -9.88
C ALA A 7 -20.90 16.61 -9.95
N LYS A 8 -19.76 16.96 -10.55
CA LYS A 8 -18.55 16.16 -10.53
C LYS A 8 -18.25 15.93 -9.06
N VAL A 9 -18.59 14.75 -8.56
CA VAL A 9 -17.98 14.30 -7.32
C VAL A 9 -16.52 14.19 -7.65
N ASP A 10 -15.72 15.12 -7.17
CA ASP A 10 -14.29 15.07 -7.36
C ASP A 10 -13.73 13.93 -6.53
N LEU A 11 -13.87 12.72 -7.08
CA LEU A 11 -13.36 11.50 -6.45
C LEU A 11 -11.83 11.52 -6.32
N TYR A 12 -11.17 12.41 -7.08
CA TYR A 12 -9.73 12.54 -7.13
C TYR A 12 -9.29 14.01 -7.07
N PRO A 13 -9.71 14.75 -6.03
CA PRO A 13 -9.49 16.20 -5.97
C PRO A 13 -8.03 16.59 -6.08
N GLN A 14 -7.13 15.65 -5.88
CA GLN A 14 -5.69 15.85 -5.93
C GLN A 14 -5.00 14.67 -6.66
N SER A 15 -5.63 14.18 -7.70
CA SER A 15 -5.06 13.14 -8.56
C SER A 15 -3.70 13.54 -9.13
N GLN A 16 -3.54 14.83 -9.35
CA GLN A 16 -2.27 15.44 -9.77
C GLN A 16 -2.00 16.63 -8.84
N PRO A 17 -0.91 16.62 -8.05
CA PRO A 17 -0.53 17.77 -7.28
C PRO A 17 -0.20 18.92 -8.24
N PRO A 18 -0.52 20.17 -7.89
CA PRO A 18 -0.07 21.33 -8.65
C PRO A 18 1.44 21.28 -8.88
N LEU A 19 1.91 21.72 -10.03
CA LEU A 19 3.33 21.65 -10.39
C LEU A 19 4.26 22.44 -9.47
N ASP A 20 3.72 23.42 -8.77
CA ASP A 20 4.40 24.30 -7.82
C ASP A 20 4.31 23.84 -6.36
N THR A 21 3.58 22.76 -6.08
CA THR A 21 3.43 22.23 -4.72
C THR A 21 3.89 20.79 -4.62
N TYR A 22 4.92 20.56 -3.81
CA TYR A 22 5.45 19.24 -3.53
C TYR A 22 5.19 18.87 -2.08
N PRO A 23 4.80 17.62 -1.80
CA PRO A 23 4.79 17.12 -0.43
C PRO A 23 6.18 17.28 0.19
N SER A 24 6.24 17.67 1.46
CA SER A 24 7.49 17.76 2.19
C SER A 24 8.23 16.42 2.12
N GLY A 25 9.53 16.44 1.82
CA GLY A 25 10.34 15.24 1.66
C GLY A 25 10.21 14.52 0.31
N ALA A 26 9.43 15.06 -0.65
CA ALA A 26 9.33 14.47 -1.99
C ALA A 26 10.50 14.87 -2.89
N SER A 27 11.13 16.01 -2.62
CA SER A 27 12.24 16.52 -3.43
C SER A 27 13.53 15.74 -3.16
N ARG A 28 14.15 15.26 -4.22
CA ARG A 28 15.44 14.57 -4.16
C ARG A 28 16.10 14.48 -5.53
N ASN A 29 17.37 14.19 -5.52
CA ASN A 29 18.14 13.98 -6.74
C ASN A 29 18.72 12.56 -6.78
N ASN A 30 18.07 11.68 -7.52
CA ASN A 30 18.52 10.30 -7.70
C ASN A 30 19.49 10.10 -8.85
N SER A 31 19.60 11.09 -9.72
CA SER A 31 20.46 10.99 -10.89
C SER A 31 21.92 11.21 -10.54
N ASN A 32 22.17 11.80 -9.37
CA ASN A 32 23.49 12.14 -8.88
C ASN A 32 23.82 11.33 -7.63
N GLY A 33 25.09 11.25 -7.32
CA GLY A 33 25.64 10.53 -6.20
C GLY A 33 26.80 9.64 -6.63
N THR A 34 27.49 9.08 -5.67
CA THR A 34 28.57 8.13 -5.88
C THR A 34 28.03 6.73 -6.19
N ASP A 35 28.89 5.86 -6.73
CA ASP A 35 28.54 4.44 -6.89
C ASP A 35 28.14 3.79 -5.57
N ALA A 36 28.72 4.22 -4.45
CA ALA A 36 28.33 3.76 -3.13
C ALA A 36 26.87 4.14 -2.80
N ASP A 37 26.42 5.36 -3.13
CA ASP A 37 25.04 5.79 -2.93
C ASP A 37 24.07 4.98 -3.82
N VAL A 38 24.47 4.70 -5.04
CA VAL A 38 23.69 3.86 -5.97
C VAL A 38 23.56 2.45 -5.41
N LEU A 39 24.66 1.86 -4.91
CA LEU A 39 24.65 0.52 -4.34
C LEU A 39 23.75 0.42 -3.08
N GLU A 40 23.77 1.42 -2.21
CA GLU A 40 22.87 1.43 -1.05
C GLU A 40 21.39 1.48 -1.48
N ARG A 41 21.04 2.31 -2.46
CA ARG A 41 19.67 2.33 -3.01
C ARG A 41 19.28 1.01 -3.67
N PHE A 42 20.22 0.35 -4.35
CA PHE A 42 20.00 -0.94 -4.99
C PHE A 42 19.69 -2.03 -3.94
N LYS A 43 20.49 -2.13 -2.87
CA LYS A 43 20.23 -3.07 -1.75
C LYS A 43 18.83 -2.88 -1.14
N ILE A 44 18.41 -1.63 -0.97
CA ILE A 44 17.07 -1.30 -0.42
C ILE A 44 15.99 -1.72 -1.40
N ARG A 45 16.19 -1.51 -2.69
CA ARG A 45 15.25 -1.96 -3.72
C ARG A 45 15.04 -3.47 -3.70
N GLU A 46 16.13 -4.25 -3.68
CA GLU A 46 16.05 -5.71 -3.59
C GLU A 46 15.23 -6.17 -2.38
N ILE A 47 15.42 -5.54 -1.21
CA ILE A 47 14.61 -5.83 -0.02
C ILE A 47 13.13 -5.56 -0.29
N CYS A 48 12.79 -4.36 -0.77
CA CYS A 48 11.38 -3.99 -0.97
C CYS A 48 10.69 -4.81 -2.06
N GLU A 49 11.42 -5.18 -3.12
CA GLU A 49 10.94 -6.05 -4.22
C GLU A 49 10.60 -7.48 -3.74
N GLY A 50 11.12 -7.86 -2.58
CA GLY A 50 10.72 -9.09 -1.90
C GLY A 50 9.24 -9.13 -1.49
N TRP A 51 8.57 -8.00 -1.31
CA TRP A 51 7.15 -7.99 -0.95
C TRP A 51 6.29 -8.73 -1.98
N PRO A 52 6.19 -8.26 -3.23
CA PRO A 52 5.37 -8.94 -4.23
C PRO A 52 5.86 -10.35 -4.54
N THR A 53 7.16 -10.59 -4.42
CA THR A 53 7.77 -11.86 -4.79
C THR A 53 7.57 -12.92 -3.72
N TYR A 54 8.02 -12.66 -2.50
CA TYR A 54 8.03 -13.67 -1.44
C TYR A 54 6.67 -13.85 -0.79
N ARG A 55 5.96 -12.75 -0.55
CA ARG A 55 4.65 -12.80 0.11
C ARG A 55 3.63 -13.55 -0.73
N ASP A 56 3.54 -13.24 -2.04
CA ASP A 56 2.56 -13.87 -2.93
C ASP A 56 2.89 -15.34 -3.22
N ALA A 57 4.17 -15.72 -3.15
CA ALA A 57 4.63 -17.09 -3.26
C ALA A 57 4.61 -17.87 -1.93
N ALA A 58 4.14 -17.26 -0.84
CA ALA A 58 4.18 -17.86 0.51
C ALA A 58 5.61 -18.23 0.98
N GLU A 59 6.62 -17.57 0.50
CA GLU A 59 8.03 -17.72 0.90
C GLU A 59 8.30 -17.02 2.24
N TRP A 60 7.67 -17.47 3.31
CA TRP A 60 7.58 -16.76 4.59
C TRP A 60 8.92 -16.48 5.25
N GLN A 61 9.91 -17.36 5.09
CA GLN A 61 11.25 -17.13 5.63
C GLN A 61 11.95 -15.98 4.87
N ASN A 62 11.90 -16.00 3.55
CA ASN A 62 12.44 -14.93 2.72
C ASN A 62 11.71 -13.61 3.00
N TYR A 63 10.38 -13.67 3.07
CA TYR A 63 9.57 -12.49 3.41
C TYR A 63 9.94 -11.92 4.77
N ARG A 64 10.02 -12.74 5.83
CA ARG A 64 10.39 -12.31 7.19
C ARG A 64 11.79 -11.68 7.23
N SER A 65 12.72 -12.17 6.42
CA SER A 65 14.10 -11.66 6.37
C SER A 65 14.25 -10.22 5.89
N MET A 66 13.23 -9.65 5.26
CA MET A 66 13.19 -8.25 4.83
C MET A 66 13.12 -7.27 6.02
N PHE A 67 12.66 -7.72 7.18
CA PHE A 67 12.21 -6.90 8.29
C PHE A 67 13.14 -6.97 9.51
N HIS A 68 13.21 -5.86 10.23
CA HIS A 68 13.71 -5.88 11.60
C HIS A 68 12.71 -6.56 12.55
N ASP A 69 13.18 -7.03 13.71
CA ASP A 69 12.34 -7.79 14.66
C ASP A 69 11.15 -6.99 15.20
N ASN A 70 11.30 -5.67 15.33
CA ASN A 70 10.26 -4.78 15.81
C ASN A 70 9.51 -4.07 14.66
N ALA A 71 9.53 -4.63 13.45
CA ALA A 71 8.86 -4.02 12.31
C ALA A 71 7.35 -4.02 12.47
N TYR A 72 6.73 -2.97 11.96
CA TYR A 72 5.31 -2.73 12.04
C TYR A 72 4.71 -2.50 10.66
N ILE A 73 3.53 -3.03 10.43
CA ILE A 73 2.91 -3.03 9.11
C ILE A 73 1.46 -2.57 9.19
N THR A 74 1.09 -1.71 8.25
CA THR A 74 -0.29 -1.24 8.07
C THR A 74 -0.71 -1.50 6.63
N THR A 75 -1.74 -2.32 6.46
CA THR A 75 -2.36 -2.62 5.16
C THR A 75 -3.85 -2.29 5.19
N SER A 76 -4.58 -2.59 4.12
CA SER A 76 -6.02 -2.36 4.04
C SER A 76 -6.85 -3.16 5.05
N TRP A 77 -6.30 -4.24 5.62
CA TRP A 77 -7.04 -5.16 6.49
C TRP A 77 -6.34 -5.45 7.83
N THR A 78 -5.16 -4.91 8.07
CA THR A 78 -4.45 -5.13 9.33
C THR A 78 -3.47 -4.00 9.63
N GLN A 79 -3.24 -3.81 10.92
CA GLN A 79 -2.20 -2.96 11.46
C GLN A 79 -1.59 -3.66 12.67
N SER A 80 -0.37 -4.19 12.52
CA SER A 80 0.21 -5.11 13.50
C SER A 80 1.73 -5.19 13.41
N THR A 81 2.34 -5.98 14.29
CA THR A 81 3.72 -6.40 14.12
C THR A 81 3.88 -7.25 12.86
N ILE A 82 5.09 -7.33 12.33
CA ILE A 82 5.36 -8.15 11.16
C ILE A 82 5.09 -9.64 11.40
N ASP A 83 5.35 -10.13 12.59
CA ASP A 83 5.14 -11.55 12.92
C ASP A 83 3.64 -11.87 12.97
N ASP A 84 2.81 -11.02 13.58
CA ASP A 84 1.35 -11.17 13.56
C ASP A 84 0.77 -11.08 12.14
N PHE A 85 1.30 -10.17 11.32
CA PHE A 85 0.92 -10.07 9.91
C PHE A 85 1.21 -11.35 9.13
N ILE A 86 2.38 -11.96 9.34
CA ILE A 86 2.76 -13.21 8.68
C ILE A 86 1.81 -14.33 9.09
N GLU A 87 1.53 -14.50 10.37
CA GLU A 87 0.61 -15.55 10.83
C GLU A 87 -0.81 -15.33 10.30
N SER A 88 -1.32 -14.10 10.34
CA SER A 88 -2.62 -13.76 9.77
C SER A 88 -2.67 -13.97 8.25
N SER A 89 -1.57 -13.73 7.54
CA SER A 89 -1.47 -13.99 6.10
C SER A 89 -1.47 -15.48 5.77
N LYS A 90 -0.74 -16.29 6.54
CA LYS A 90 -0.74 -17.76 6.41
C LYS A 90 -2.14 -18.34 6.59
N GLU A 91 -2.85 -17.89 7.63
CA GLU A 91 -4.22 -18.34 7.88
C GLU A 91 -5.17 -17.88 6.75
N GLY A 92 -5.02 -16.65 6.27
CA GLY A 92 -5.77 -16.16 5.11
C GLY A 92 -5.53 -17.00 3.86
N PHE A 93 -4.30 -17.35 3.55
CA PHE A 93 -3.97 -18.19 2.39
C PHE A 93 -4.56 -19.59 2.52
N LYS A 94 -4.58 -20.15 3.71
CA LYS A 94 -5.17 -21.45 3.99
C LYS A 94 -6.69 -21.44 3.89
N SER A 95 -7.37 -20.46 4.49
CA SER A 95 -8.83 -20.37 4.55
C SER A 95 -9.47 -19.89 3.24
N GLN A 96 -8.74 -19.14 2.41
CA GLN A 96 -9.26 -18.50 1.21
C GLN A 96 -8.78 -19.15 -0.10
N LYS A 97 -7.97 -20.21 -0.04
CA LYS A 97 -7.31 -20.84 -1.19
C LYS A 97 -8.25 -21.27 -2.33
N ASP A 98 -9.51 -21.58 -2.03
CA ASP A 98 -10.45 -22.14 -2.99
C ASP A 98 -11.35 -21.06 -3.64
N PHE A 99 -11.29 -19.81 -3.18
CA PHE A 99 -12.19 -18.75 -3.68
C PHE A 99 -11.54 -17.39 -3.86
N MET A 100 -10.29 -17.21 -3.46
CA MET A 100 -9.56 -15.97 -3.65
C MET A 100 -8.11 -16.22 -4.04
N TYR A 101 -7.64 -15.46 -5.01
CA TYR A 101 -6.24 -15.37 -5.37
C TYR A 101 -5.79 -13.91 -5.26
N ILE A 102 -4.65 -13.65 -4.65
CA ILE A 102 -4.09 -12.31 -4.51
C ILE A 102 -2.72 -12.22 -5.18
N MET A 103 -2.48 -11.13 -5.88
CA MET A 103 -1.22 -10.84 -6.53
C MET A 103 -0.89 -9.35 -6.41
N HIS A 104 0.39 -9.05 -6.16
CA HIS A 104 0.91 -7.69 -6.13
C HIS A 104 1.84 -7.46 -7.33
N ARG A 105 1.46 -6.56 -8.23
CA ARG A 105 2.27 -6.18 -9.39
C ARG A 105 3.03 -4.90 -9.11
N MET A 106 4.35 -4.98 -8.99
CA MET A 106 5.21 -3.81 -8.90
C MET A 106 5.32 -3.13 -10.26
N ILE A 107 5.11 -1.80 -10.28
CA ILE A 107 5.20 -0.98 -11.49
C ILE A 107 6.50 -0.19 -11.51
N GLY A 108 6.91 0.33 -10.36
CA GLY A 108 8.13 1.11 -10.24
C GLY A 108 8.41 1.53 -8.80
N GLN A 109 9.66 1.89 -8.53
CA GLN A 109 10.13 2.17 -7.18
C GLN A 109 11.14 3.29 -7.16
N THR A 110 11.09 4.10 -6.12
CA THR A 110 12.09 5.13 -5.81
C THR A 110 12.58 4.98 -4.38
N VAL A 111 13.85 5.32 -4.12
CA VAL A 111 14.46 5.21 -2.80
C VAL A 111 15.16 6.50 -2.43
N ASP A 112 14.86 7.04 -1.26
CA ASP A 112 15.54 8.15 -0.61
C ASP A 112 16.37 7.60 0.55
N VAL A 113 17.65 7.97 0.64
CA VAL A 113 18.57 7.52 1.70
C VAL A 113 19.17 8.72 2.39
N GLN A 114 19.19 8.70 3.72
CA GLN A 114 19.91 9.67 4.55
C GLN A 114 20.56 8.95 5.74
N GLY A 115 21.88 8.85 5.71
CA GLY A 115 22.63 8.12 6.73
C GLY A 115 22.22 6.66 6.85
N SER A 116 21.74 6.29 8.03
CA SER A 116 21.25 4.93 8.32
C SER A 116 19.74 4.74 8.10
N ARG A 117 19.05 5.73 7.53
CA ARG A 117 17.61 5.65 7.28
C ARG A 117 17.26 5.82 5.82
N ALA A 118 16.22 5.17 5.40
CA ALA A 118 15.73 5.25 4.03
C ALA A 118 14.19 5.19 3.98
N VAL A 119 13.67 5.74 2.89
CA VAL A 119 12.26 5.62 2.51
C VAL A 119 12.20 5.11 1.07
N SER A 120 11.50 4.01 0.88
CA SER A 120 11.16 3.52 -0.46
C SER A 120 9.68 3.76 -0.74
N LYS A 121 9.39 4.24 -1.95
CA LYS A 121 8.03 4.44 -2.46
C LYS A 121 7.87 3.55 -3.69
N MET A 122 7.04 2.53 -3.58
CA MET A 122 6.84 1.54 -4.64
C MET A 122 5.40 1.61 -5.14
N LYS A 123 5.21 1.84 -6.43
CA LYS A 123 3.90 1.72 -7.08
C LYS A 123 3.53 0.25 -7.25
N VAL A 124 2.33 -0.10 -6.80
CA VAL A 124 1.82 -1.47 -6.82
C VAL A 124 0.36 -1.46 -7.28
N THR A 125 0.00 -2.43 -8.10
CA THR A 125 -1.39 -2.82 -8.29
C THR A 125 -1.64 -4.11 -7.51
N ILE A 126 -2.54 -4.06 -6.52
CA ILE A 126 -3.05 -5.23 -5.82
C ILE A 126 -4.19 -5.78 -6.66
N THR A 127 -4.12 -7.04 -7.07
CA THR A 127 -5.20 -7.73 -7.79
C THR A 127 -5.71 -8.87 -6.92
N CYS A 128 -6.99 -8.83 -6.57
CA CYS A 128 -7.66 -9.93 -5.88
C CYS A 128 -8.69 -10.55 -6.82
N ARG A 129 -8.50 -11.79 -7.21
CA ARG A 129 -9.47 -12.57 -7.97
C ARG A 129 -10.41 -13.27 -7.02
N ILE A 130 -11.72 -13.07 -7.21
CA ILE A 130 -12.77 -13.71 -6.42
C ILE A 130 -13.95 -14.11 -7.32
N THR A 131 -14.80 -15.01 -6.81
CA THR A 131 -16.09 -15.33 -7.42
C THR A 131 -17.21 -14.89 -6.50
N VAL A 132 -18.12 -14.07 -7.02
CA VAL A 132 -19.33 -13.63 -6.32
C VAL A 132 -20.53 -13.87 -7.23
N ASP A 133 -21.56 -14.51 -6.71
CA ASP A 133 -22.79 -14.86 -7.44
C ASP A 133 -22.54 -15.60 -8.77
N GLY A 134 -21.49 -16.44 -8.80
CA GLY A 134 -21.08 -17.20 -9.97
C GLY A 134 -20.30 -16.40 -11.01
N ILE A 135 -20.03 -15.14 -10.77
CA ILE A 135 -19.22 -14.29 -11.65
C ILE A 135 -17.81 -14.16 -11.09
N GLU A 136 -16.82 -14.61 -11.86
CA GLU A 136 -15.41 -14.41 -11.54
C GLU A 136 -14.97 -13.00 -11.90
N MET A 137 -14.28 -12.32 -11.00
CA MET A 137 -13.85 -10.92 -11.17
C MET A 137 -12.53 -10.61 -10.52
N ASP A 138 -11.85 -9.59 -11.03
CA ASP A 138 -10.69 -8.97 -10.44
C ASP A 138 -11.07 -7.66 -9.76
N ILE A 139 -10.68 -7.52 -8.49
CA ILE A 139 -10.63 -6.23 -7.81
C ILE A 139 -9.19 -5.75 -7.92
N GLU A 140 -8.98 -4.65 -8.63
CA GLU A 140 -7.67 -4.03 -8.79
C GLU A 140 -7.61 -2.71 -8.03
N ALA A 141 -6.65 -2.61 -7.11
CA ALA A 141 -6.37 -1.40 -6.34
C ALA A 141 -4.96 -0.89 -6.64
N ASP A 142 -4.87 0.26 -7.29
CA ASP A 142 -3.62 0.97 -7.52
C ASP A 142 -3.23 1.76 -6.27
N CYS A 143 -2.01 1.52 -5.78
CA CYS A 143 -1.53 2.13 -4.56
C CYS A 143 0.00 2.35 -4.60
N ARG A 144 0.49 2.96 -3.54
CA ARG A 144 1.92 3.10 -3.27
C ARG A 144 2.21 2.51 -1.89
N PHE A 145 3.17 1.62 -1.87
CA PHE A 145 3.75 1.13 -0.63
C PHE A 145 4.87 2.06 -0.19
N PHE A 146 4.81 2.49 1.05
CA PHE A 146 5.85 3.27 1.71
C PHE A 146 6.56 2.36 2.70
N PHE A 147 7.82 2.09 2.41
CA PHE A 147 8.71 1.35 3.30
C PHE A 147 9.63 2.34 4.00
N LEU A 148 9.65 2.33 5.31
CA LEU A 148 10.62 3.04 6.12
C LEU A 148 11.66 2.02 6.59
N LEU A 149 12.91 2.21 6.14
CA LEU A 149 13.98 1.26 6.41
C LEU A 149 15.06 1.89 7.29
N GLU A 150 15.73 1.03 8.03
CA GLU A 150 16.86 1.40 8.87
C GLU A 150 18.04 0.45 8.65
N LYS A 151 19.26 0.99 8.71
CA LYS A 151 20.48 0.21 8.64
C LYS A 151 20.99 -0.07 10.05
N ARG A 152 20.85 -1.30 10.52
CA ARG A 152 21.32 -1.75 11.83
C ARG A 152 22.48 -2.71 11.67
N GLN A 153 23.60 -2.47 12.36
CA GLN A 153 24.80 -3.32 12.27
C GLN A 153 25.24 -3.58 10.81
N GLY A 154 25.15 -2.55 9.97
CA GLY A 154 25.54 -2.64 8.55
C GLY A 154 24.52 -3.28 7.61
N LYS A 155 23.38 -3.77 8.11
CA LYS A 155 22.30 -4.41 7.32
C LYS A 155 21.07 -3.53 7.25
N TRP A 156 20.53 -3.35 6.05
CA TRP A 156 19.23 -2.73 5.84
C TRP A 156 18.11 -3.70 6.21
N GLY A 157 17.04 -3.17 6.79
CA GLY A 157 15.81 -3.89 7.05
C GLY A 157 14.64 -2.92 7.12
N VAL A 158 13.45 -3.41 6.82
CA VAL A 158 12.21 -2.65 6.93
C VAL A 158 11.83 -2.50 8.41
N SER A 159 11.52 -1.27 8.82
CA SER A 159 11.02 -0.96 10.16
C SER A 159 9.51 -0.70 10.15
N MET A 160 8.99 -0.06 9.10
CA MET A 160 7.56 0.23 8.99
C MET A 160 7.10 0.17 7.53
N ILE A 161 5.85 -0.24 7.32
CA ILE A 161 5.17 -0.16 6.03
C ILE A 161 3.79 0.46 6.21
N THR A 162 3.39 1.28 5.24
CA THR A 162 2.02 1.73 5.05
C THR A 162 1.70 1.90 3.57
N LEU A 163 0.42 2.06 3.26
CA LEU A 163 -0.08 2.23 1.91
C LEU A 163 -0.73 3.59 1.71
N LEU A 164 -0.64 4.10 0.49
CA LEU A 164 -1.41 5.23 0.00
C LEU A 164 -2.17 4.75 -1.24
N PHE A 165 -3.50 4.84 -1.21
CA PHE A 165 -4.33 4.39 -2.32
C PHE A 165 -4.55 5.50 -3.35
N ASP A 166 -4.38 5.14 -4.62
CA ASP A 166 -4.65 6.04 -5.76
C ASP A 166 -6.08 5.88 -6.27
N LYS A 167 -6.50 4.65 -6.57
CA LYS A 167 -7.85 4.30 -7.05
C LYS A 167 -8.04 2.78 -7.05
N ASP A 168 -9.29 2.35 -7.13
CA ASP A 168 -9.61 0.95 -7.36
C ASP A 168 -10.74 0.77 -8.41
N LYS A 169 -10.92 -0.47 -8.83
CA LYS A 169 -11.97 -0.88 -9.76
C LYS A 169 -12.30 -2.36 -9.58
N ILE A 170 -13.45 -2.77 -10.12
CA ILE A 170 -13.86 -4.17 -10.22
C ILE A 170 -14.09 -4.51 -11.70
N ILE A 171 -13.60 -5.68 -12.14
CA ILE A 171 -13.63 -6.09 -13.54
C ILE A 171 -14.05 -7.56 -13.60
N PRO A 172 -15.19 -7.90 -14.24
CA PRO A 172 -15.49 -9.28 -14.57
C PRO A 172 -14.40 -9.87 -15.50
N VAL A 173 -14.01 -11.11 -15.25
CA VAL A 173 -13.01 -11.82 -16.06
C VAL A 173 -13.57 -12.11 -17.45
N ASP A 174 -14.83 -12.54 -17.53
CA ASP A 174 -15.55 -12.63 -18.80
C ASP A 174 -16.16 -11.25 -19.13
N PRO A 175 -15.73 -10.61 -20.24
CA PRO A 175 -16.20 -9.28 -20.62
C PRO A 175 -17.69 -9.24 -21.01
N ASN A 176 -18.33 -10.39 -21.20
CA ASN A 176 -19.78 -10.47 -21.45
C ASN A 176 -20.59 -10.40 -20.14
N HIS A 177 -19.97 -10.56 -18.99
CA HIS A 177 -20.64 -10.40 -17.71
C HIS A 177 -20.64 -8.93 -17.29
N ILE A 178 -21.77 -8.50 -16.74
CA ILE A 178 -21.92 -7.19 -16.10
C ILE A 178 -22.13 -7.45 -14.61
N PHE A 179 -21.24 -6.90 -13.79
CA PHE A 179 -21.35 -6.94 -12.34
C PHE A 179 -21.43 -5.53 -11.77
N LYS A 180 -22.38 -5.30 -10.89
CA LYS A 180 -22.55 -4.01 -10.20
C LYS A 180 -22.69 -4.25 -8.71
N VAL A 181 -21.77 -3.72 -7.93
CA VAL A 181 -21.91 -3.67 -6.48
C VAL A 181 -23.03 -2.68 -6.13
N PRO A 182 -24.01 -3.07 -5.31
CA PRO A 182 -25.01 -2.12 -4.82
C PRO A 182 -24.36 -0.96 -4.06
N GLU A 183 -24.78 0.28 -4.32
CA GLU A 183 -24.21 1.47 -3.63
C GLU A 183 -24.36 1.36 -2.11
N SER A 184 -25.42 0.74 -1.60
CA SER A 184 -25.60 0.50 -0.16
C SER A 184 -24.53 -0.41 0.45
N GLU A 185 -23.86 -1.25 -0.34
CA GLU A 185 -22.76 -2.09 0.14
C GLU A 185 -21.39 -1.36 0.10
N LEU A 186 -21.34 -0.22 -0.59
CA LEU A 186 -20.14 0.62 -0.71
C LEU A 186 -20.18 1.82 0.25
N GLU A 187 -21.32 2.05 0.90
CA GLU A 187 -21.50 3.19 1.80
C GLU A 187 -20.53 3.11 2.98
N GLY A 188 -19.90 4.24 3.30
CA GLY A 188 -18.91 4.35 4.38
C GLY A 188 -17.49 3.92 4.01
N PHE A 189 -17.26 3.31 2.84
CA PHE A 189 -15.92 2.98 2.39
C PHE A 189 -15.23 4.16 1.72
N PRO A 190 -13.90 4.34 1.93
CA PRO A 190 -13.12 5.38 1.27
C PRO A 190 -13.16 5.22 -0.25
N SER A 191 -13.47 6.28 -0.98
CA SER A 191 -13.69 6.26 -2.43
C SER A 191 -12.50 5.72 -3.25
N ARG A 192 -11.28 5.78 -2.69
CA ARG A 192 -10.05 5.39 -3.39
C ARG A 192 -9.78 3.88 -3.37
N TYR A 193 -10.37 3.15 -2.42
CA TYR A 193 -10.20 1.70 -2.30
C TYR A 193 -11.49 1.02 -1.80
N ARG A 194 -12.65 1.56 -2.21
CA ARG A 194 -13.96 1.08 -1.76
C ARG A 194 -14.28 -0.34 -2.21
N TYR A 195 -13.85 -0.73 -3.41
CA TYR A 195 -14.06 -2.08 -3.90
C TYR A 195 -13.14 -3.09 -3.21
N LEU A 196 -11.93 -2.67 -2.86
CA LEU A 196 -11.04 -3.49 -2.03
C LEU A 196 -11.64 -3.70 -0.63
N CYS A 197 -12.14 -2.64 0.02
CA CYS A 197 -12.85 -2.74 1.31
C CYS A 197 -14.08 -3.65 1.21
N TRP A 198 -14.87 -3.50 0.15
CA TRP A 198 -16.03 -4.33 -0.09
C TRP A 198 -15.64 -5.82 -0.19
N MET A 199 -14.63 -6.13 -0.97
CA MET A 199 -14.11 -7.49 -1.12
C MET A 199 -13.60 -8.04 0.21
N GLU A 200 -12.78 -7.28 0.94
CA GLU A 200 -12.24 -7.68 2.24
C GLU A 200 -13.37 -8.03 3.22
N LYS A 201 -14.44 -7.24 3.25
CA LYS A 201 -15.63 -7.53 4.07
C LYS A 201 -16.33 -8.82 3.62
N LYS A 202 -16.45 -9.07 2.30
CA LYS A 202 -17.04 -10.31 1.76
C LYS A 202 -16.26 -11.56 2.16
N VAL A 203 -14.94 -11.46 2.26
CA VAL A 203 -14.08 -12.58 2.68
C VAL A 203 -13.86 -12.63 4.20
N GLY A 204 -14.65 -11.88 4.98
CA GLY A 204 -14.64 -11.92 6.44
C GLY A 204 -13.54 -11.12 7.11
N ARG A 205 -12.88 -10.20 6.39
CA ARG A 205 -11.90 -9.28 6.96
C ARG A 205 -12.55 -7.95 7.36
N GLN A 206 -11.97 -7.27 8.31
CA GLN A 206 -12.35 -5.91 8.67
C GLN A 206 -11.44 -4.92 7.90
N PRO A 207 -11.97 -4.15 6.94
CA PRO A 207 -11.15 -3.18 6.23
C PRO A 207 -10.78 -2.00 7.12
N LYS A 208 -9.54 -1.52 6.97
CA LYS A 208 -9.05 -0.30 7.60
C LYS A 208 -9.44 0.91 6.74
N LEU A 209 -10.18 1.85 7.32
CA LEU A 209 -10.82 2.93 6.57
C LEU A 209 -10.03 4.24 6.55
N ASP A 210 -9.00 4.38 7.37
CA ASP A 210 -8.23 5.60 7.58
C ASP A 210 -6.83 5.58 6.94
N LEU A 211 -6.62 4.73 5.93
CA LEU A 211 -5.36 4.74 5.19
C LEU A 211 -5.20 6.01 4.39
N SER A 212 -3.94 6.43 4.24
CA SER A 212 -3.61 7.63 3.49
C SER A 212 -4.12 7.55 2.05
N ASN A 213 -4.65 8.66 1.60
CA ASN A 213 -5.01 8.89 0.21
C ASN A 213 -4.38 10.21 -0.28
N HIS A 214 -4.73 10.69 -1.46
CA HIS A 214 -4.23 11.98 -1.94
C HIS A 214 -4.81 13.15 -1.13
N GLY A 215 -4.11 14.27 -1.12
CA GLY A 215 -4.50 15.45 -0.38
C GLY A 215 -3.78 15.58 0.96
N PRO A 216 -4.43 16.10 1.99
CA PRO A 216 -3.81 16.34 3.30
C PRO A 216 -3.16 15.10 3.90
N ASP A 217 -3.79 13.93 3.77
CA ASP A 217 -3.25 12.67 4.29
C ASP A 217 -1.91 12.30 3.64
N ARG A 218 -1.81 12.50 2.31
CA ARG A 218 -0.55 12.34 1.60
C ARG A 218 0.53 13.24 2.18
N ASP A 219 0.21 14.51 2.42
CA ASP A 219 1.17 15.49 2.90
C ASP A 219 1.64 15.13 4.33
N ILE A 220 0.74 14.64 5.19
CA ILE A 220 1.08 14.12 6.51
C ILE A 220 2.02 12.91 6.39
N LEU A 221 1.72 11.95 5.53
CA LEU A 221 2.56 10.78 5.32
C LEU A 221 3.96 11.17 4.82
N TYR A 222 4.05 12.08 3.85
CA TYR A 222 5.34 12.56 3.35
C TYR A 222 6.13 13.33 4.41
N ALA A 223 5.47 14.11 5.27
CA ALA A 223 6.11 14.77 6.40
C ALA A 223 6.70 13.75 7.39
N LYS A 224 5.97 12.67 7.71
CA LYS A 224 6.48 11.56 8.54
C LYS A 224 7.67 10.86 7.87
N CYS A 225 7.63 10.66 6.55
CA CYS A 225 8.77 10.13 5.80
C CYS A 225 10.01 11.02 5.89
N LYS A 226 9.82 12.35 5.81
CA LYS A 226 10.90 13.32 5.99
C LYS A 226 11.47 13.27 7.40
N ASP A 227 10.61 13.25 8.43
CA ASP A 227 11.03 13.15 9.82
C ASP A 227 11.82 11.86 10.08
N TRP A 228 11.39 10.74 9.48
CA TRP A 228 12.15 9.48 9.52
C TRP A 228 13.56 9.64 8.93
N LEU A 229 13.69 10.22 7.73
CA LEU A 229 14.98 10.44 7.09
C LEU A 229 15.88 11.36 7.92
N GLU A 230 15.32 12.35 8.61
CA GLU A 230 16.05 13.27 9.51
C GLU A 230 16.44 12.63 10.85
N GLY A 231 16.14 11.36 11.07
CA GLY A 231 16.51 10.65 12.29
C GLY A 231 15.55 10.85 13.45
N LYS A 232 14.41 11.51 13.24
CA LYS A 232 13.38 11.70 14.26
C LYS A 232 12.62 10.40 14.53
N GLU A 233 12.04 10.31 15.71
CA GLU A 233 11.11 9.23 16.03
C GLU A 233 9.80 9.42 15.28
N VAL A 234 9.32 8.33 14.66
CA VAL A 234 8.06 8.28 13.93
C VAL A 234 7.24 7.13 14.51
N LYS A 235 5.98 7.39 14.84
CA LYS A 235 5.08 6.36 15.35
C LYS A 235 4.78 5.31 14.25
N PRO A 236 4.59 4.04 14.64
CA PRO A 236 4.31 2.96 13.69
C PRO A 236 3.06 3.18 12.84
N ASN A 237 2.02 3.81 13.40
CA ASN A 237 0.86 4.22 12.62
C ASN A 237 1.22 5.44 11.76
N LEU A 238 1.46 5.21 10.49
CA LEU A 238 1.82 6.24 9.51
C LEU A 238 0.61 6.91 8.85
N THR A 239 -0.62 6.49 9.16
CA THR A 239 -1.85 7.16 8.70
C THR A 239 -2.04 8.51 9.38
N GLY A 240 -3.04 9.28 8.98
CA GLY A 240 -3.33 10.59 9.56
C GLY A 240 -3.70 10.56 11.05
N THR A 241 -4.16 9.42 11.57
CA THR A 241 -4.57 9.23 12.97
C THR A 241 -3.49 8.54 13.79
N ASP A 242 -3.40 8.92 15.07
CA ASP A 242 -2.52 8.23 16.03
C ASP A 242 -3.21 7.01 16.67
N VAL A 243 -4.48 6.79 16.35
CA VAL A 243 -5.30 5.69 16.90
C VAL A 243 -5.20 4.49 15.98
N ILE A 244 -4.97 3.32 16.57
CA ILE A 244 -5.08 2.04 15.88
C ILE A 244 -6.56 1.67 15.95
N ASP A 245 -7.32 2.03 14.92
CA ASP A 245 -8.72 1.62 14.79
C ASP A 245 -8.79 0.39 13.87
N TYR A 246 -9.35 -0.67 14.43
CA TYR A 246 -9.72 -1.89 13.73
C TYR A 246 -11.22 -1.94 13.52
#